data_e73a069bb93edeae9104fc670cd62207
#
_entry.id   e73a069bb93edeae9104fc670cd62207
#
_cell.length_a   1.000
_cell.length_b   1.000
_cell.length_c   1.000
_cell.angle_alpha   90.00
_cell.angle_beta   90.00
_cell.angle_gamma   90.00
#
_symmetry.space_group_name_H-M   'P 1'
#
loop_
_entity.id
_entity.type
_entity.pdbx_description
1 polymer ?
#
loop_
_entity_poly.entity_id
_entity_poly.type
_entity_poly.pdbx_seq_one_letter_code
_entity_poly.pdbx_strand_id
1 'polypeptide(L)'
;MSVYFACYDEDQLSGKVSLHTEAIQRTKRGILDKNLIIDRIITSPLLVARAAAKEIAQTAGSDDVQISVDERWLDFDIDALMYWLRNGWHGKSPRPERELRPLDKILTTIASAYEDVVRFPGVTLIISNSEVYKFLQAYIQRLSIDEVASLKGIKNGEIIEIVKGGIDE
;
A
#
# COMPACT_ATOMS: atom_id res chain seq x y z
N MET A 1 -0.52 18.85 -0.17
CA MET A 1 -0.78 17.45 -0.58
C MET A 1 0.10 16.55 0.28
N SER A 2 -0.50 15.60 0.98
CA SER A 2 0.21 14.60 1.75
C SER A 2 -0.40 13.22 1.50
N VAL A 3 0.44 12.21 1.40
CA VAL A 3 0.02 10.82 1.17
C VAL A 3 0.52 9.97 2.33
N TYR A 4 -0.38 9.20 2.90
CA TYR A 4 -0.09 8.23 3.96
C TYR A 4 -0.47 6.83 3.50
N PHE A 5 0.19 5.84 4.05
CA PHE A 5 -0.07 4.44 3.79
C PHE A 5 -0.28 3.69 5.10
N ALA A 6 -1.28 2.83 5.16
CA ALA A 6 -1.49 1.90 6.24
C ALA A 6 -1.56 0.47 5.70
N CYS A 7 -0.87 -0.44 6.37
CA CYS A 7 -0.77 -1.84 5.96
C CYS A 7 -1.85 -2.69 6.62
N TYR A 8 -2.52 -3.51 5.81
CA TYR A 8 -3.49 -4.51 6.24
C TYR A 8 -3.31 -5.77 5.40
N ASP A 9 -2.62 -6.76 5.96
CA ASP A 9 -2.32 -8.02 5.27
C ASP A 9 -3.46 -9.03 5.48
N GLU A 10 -4.11 -9.41 4.39
CA GLU A 10 -5.24 -10.37 4.39
C GLU A 10 -4.87 -11.68 5.08
N ASP A 11 -3.70 -12.25 4.74
CA ASP A 11 -3.25 -13.53 5.28
C ASP A 11 -3.05 -13.52 6.80
N GLN A 12 -2.69 -12.36 7.36
CA GLN A 12 -2.46 -12.20 8.79
C GLN A 12 -3.72 -11.83 9.57
N LEU A 13 -4.67 -11.15 8.93
CA LEU A 13 -5.83 -10.54 9.60
C LEU A 13 -7.15 -11.25 9.31
N SER A 14 -7.27 -11.95 8.18
CA SER A 14 -8.52 -12.61 7.80
C SER A 14 -8.93 -13.68 8.82
N GLY A 15 -10.18 -13.58 9.29
CA GLY A 15 -10.71 -14.47 10.31
C GLY A 15 -10.15 -14.26 11.74
N LYS A 16 -9.29 -13.28 11.94
CA LYS A 16 -8.65 -12.97 13.23
C LYS A 16 -9.13 -11.62 13.75
N VAL A 17 -10.34 -11.58 14.28
CA VAL A 17 -11.02 -10.34 14.70
C VAL A 17 -10.20 -9.50 15.68
N SER A 18 -9.55 -10.11 16.67
CA SER A 18 -8.76 -9.39 17.66
C SER A 18 -7.53 -8.71 17.07
N LEU A 19 -6.83 -9.35 16.13
CA LEU A 19 -5.68 -8.78 15.43
C LEU A 19 -6.10 -7.67 14.49
N HIS A 20 -7.22 -7.83 13.81
CA HIS A 20 -7.79 -6.81 12.94
C HIS A 20 -8.20 -5.57 13.74
N THR A 21 -8.87 -5.74 14.86
CA THR A 21 -9.24 -4.65 15.79
C THR A 21 -8.00 -3.93 16.31
N GLU A 22 -6.98 -4.65 16.70
CA GLU A 22 -5.71 -4.08 17.16
C GLU A 22 -5.03 -3.24 16.07
N ALA A 23 -5.01 -3.73 14.82
CA ALA A 23 -4.48 -3.00 13.67
C ALA A 23 -5.26 -1.69 13.42
N ILE A 24 -6.59 -1.73 13.46
CA ILE A 24 -7.43 -0.54 13.31
C ILE A 24 -7.14 0.48 14.42
N GLN A 25 -7.03 0.04 15.66
CA GLN A 25 -6.71 0.94 16.79
C GLN A 25 -5.33 1.57 16.62
N ARG A 26 -4.36 0.84 16.09
CA ARG A 26 -3.03 1.38 15.78
C ARG A 26 -3.09 2.49 14.73
N THR A 27 -3.87 2.30 13.68
CA THR A 27 -4.07 3.34 12.66
C THR A 27 -4.75 4.57 13.23
N LYS A 28 -5.83 4.40 13.98
CA LYS A 28 -6.55 5.50 14.64
C LYS A 28 -5.65 6.31 15.56
N ARG A 29 -4.84 5.62 16.35
CA ARG A 29 -3.86 6.25 17.24
C ARG A 29 -2.81 7.04 16.44
N GLY A 30 -2.29 6.47 15.35
CA GLY A 30 -1.35 7.15 14.47
C GLY A 30 -1.92 8.42 13.84
N ILE A 31 -3.19 8.40 13.44
CA ILE A 31 -3.90 9.58 12.94
C ILE A 31 -3.97 10.67 14.01
N LEU A 32 -4.34 10.31 15.24
CA LEU A 32 -4.43 11.25 16.37
C LEU A 32 -3.06 11.82 16.75
N ASP A 33 -2.05 10.97 16.87
CA ASP A 33 -0.69 11.37 17.26
C ASP A 33 -0.05 12.33 16.25
N LYS A 34 -0.40 12.20 14.98
CA LYS A 34 0.07 13.08 13.90
C LYS A 34 -0.84 14.27 13.63
N ASN A 35 -1.94 14.40 14.34
CA ASN A 35 -2.98 15.40 14.10
C ASN A 35 -3.44 15.44 12.62
N LEU A 36 -3.65 14.27 12.02
CA LEU A 36 -4.05 14.17 10.63
C LEU A 36 -5.55 14.40 10.46
N ILE A 37 -5.89 15.19 9.45
CA ILE A 37 -7.24 15.30 8.93
C ILE A 37 -7.21 14.63 7.55
N ILE A 38 -7.84 13.48 7.43
CA ILE A 38 -7.88 12.71 6.20
C ILE A 38 -9.02 13.21 5.32
N ASP A 39 -8.73 13.60 4.10
CA ASP A 39 -9.74 14.08 3.14
C ASP A 39 -10.33 12.93 2.34
N ARG A 40 -9.52 11.90 2.02
CA ARG A 40 -9.99 10.69 1.36
C ARG A 40 -9.18 9.46 1.75
N ILE A 41 -9.85 8.30 1.61
CA ILE A 41 -9.23 7.00 1.78
C ILE A 41 -9.35 6.23 0.46
N ILE A 42 -8.24 5.69 -0.01
CA ILE A 42 -8.21 4.76 -1.13
C ILE A 42 -7.83 3.40 -0.58
N THR A 43 -8.64 2.39 -0.83
CA THR A 43 -8.40 1.04 -0.34
C THR A 43 -8.23 0.04 -1.48
N SER A 44 -7.40 -0.97 -1.26
CA SER A 44 -7.39 -2.16 -2.10
C SER A 44 -8.76 -2.87 -2.01
N PRO A 45 -9.10 -3.74 -2.98
CA PRO A 45 -10.38 -4.47 -2.95
C PRO A 45 -10.47 -5.55 -1.89
N LEU A 46 -9.39 -5.85 -1.16
CA LEU A 46 -9.38 -6.86 -0.11
C LEU A 46 -10.33 -6.52 1.04
N LEU A 47 -10.97 -7.55 1.58
CA LEU A 47 -12.01 -7.40 2.60
C LEU A 47 -11.48 -6.72 3.87
N VAL A 48 -10.30 -7.12 4.34
CA VAL A 48 -9.68 -6.54 5.55
C VAL A 48 -9.35 -5.06 5.37
N ALA A 49 -8.88 -4.67 4.19
CA ALA A 49 -8.57 -3.29 3.86
C ALA A 49 -9.84 -2.43 3.80
N ARG A 50 -10.87 -2.92 3.14
CA ARG A 50 -12.17 -2.25 3.02
C ARG A 50 -12.87 -2.09 4.37
N ALA A 51 -12.83 -3.10 5.21
CA ALA A 51 -13.39 -3.05 6.55
C ALA A 51 -12.65 -2.03 7.42
N ALA A 52 -11.33 -2.03 7.35
CA ALA A 52 -10.49 -1.04 8.04
C ALA A 52 -10.81 0.40 7.58
N ALA A 53 -10.97 0.61 6.28
CA ALA A 53 -11.29 1.93 5.72
C ALA A 53 -12.58 2.51 6.32
N LYS A 54 -13.63 1.71 6.45
CA LYS A 54 -14.90 2.13 7.05
C LYS A 54 -14.75 2.56 8.51
N GLU A 55 -14.03 1.77 9.30
CA GLU A 55 -13.78 2.05 10.71
C GLU A 55 -12.91 3.30 10.90
N ILE A 56 -11.88 3.45 10.09
CA ILE A 56 -10.96 4.58 10.15
C ILE A 56 -11.65 5.87 9.72
N ALA A 57 -12.49 5.84 8.69
CA ALA A 57 -13.24 7.01 8.23
C ALA A 57 -14.12 7.61 9.32
N GLN A 58 -14.69 6.80 10.19
CA GLN A 58 -15.51 7.27 11.32
C GLN A 58 -14.69 8.08 12.36
N THR A 59 -13.40 7.89 12.40
CA THR A 59 -12.49 8.53 13.39
C THR A 59 -11.66 9.66 12.77
N ALA A 60 -11.58 9.72 11.45
CA ALA A 60 -10.64 10.60 10.74
C ALA A 60 -10.96 12.11 10.80
N GLY A 61 -11.93 12.51 11.60
CA GLY A 61 -12.20 13.91 11.95
C GLY A 61 -12.98 14.73 10.91
N SER A 62 -13.34 14.12 9.80
CA SER A 62 -14.21 14.72 8.79
C SER A 62 -15.43 13.86 8.55
N ASP A 63 -16.62 14.44 8.64
CA ASP A 63 -17.88 13.74 8.35
C ASP A 63 -18.01 13.38 6.86
N ASP A 64 -17.14 13.92 6.01
CA ASP A 64 -17.19 13.81 4.56
C ASP A 64 -16.01 13.06 3.93
N VAL A 65 -15.33 12.18 4.68
CA VAL A 65 -14.22 11.38 4.14
C VAL A 65 -14.73 10.47 3.02
N GLN A 66 -14.22 10.65 1.82
CA GLN A 66 -14.53 9.80 0.68
C GLN A 66 -13.71 8.52 0.75
N ILE A 67 -14.39 7.38 0.64
CA ILE A 67 -13.74 6.06 0.53
C ILE A 67 -13.95 5.56 -0.90
N SER A 68 -12.87 5.24 -1.58
CA SER A 68 -12.89 4.62 -2.90
C SER A 68 -12.06 3.33 -2.91
N VAL A 69 -12.50 2.36 -3.70
CA VAL A 69 -11.78 1.12 -3.96
C VAL A 69 -11.05 1.27 -5.30
N ASP A 70 -9.75 1.01 -5.30
CA ASP A 70 -8.94 1.04 -6.50
C ASP A 70 -8.18 -0.28 -6.64
N GLU A 71 -8.55 -1.07 -7.64
CA GLU A 71 -7.99 -2.39 -7.91
C GLU A 71 -6.50 -2.37 -8.24
N ARG A 72 -5.97 -1.24 -8.68
CA ARG A 72 -4.55 -1.08 -8.97
C ARG A 72 -3.66 -1.31 -7.74
N TRP A 73 -4.20 -1.14 -6.53
CA TRP A 73 -3.49 -1.40 -5.29
C TRP A 73 -3.43 -2.89 -4.90
N LEU A 74 -4.04 -3.76 -5.69
CA LEU A 74 -4.00 -5.21 -5.53
C LEU A 74 -3.55 -5.95 -6.79
N ASP A 75 -3.67 -5.33 -7.98
CA ASP A 75 -3.56 -6.00 -9.27
C ASP A 75 -2.12 -6.45 -9.57
N PHE A 76 -1.69 -7.54 -8.90
CA PHE A 76 -0.47 -8.26 -9.25
C PHE A 76 -0.56 -9.75 -8.90
N ASP A 77 0.24 -10.55 -9.61
CA ASP A 77 0.36 -11.98 -9.36
C ASP A 77 1.25 -12.20 -8.13
N ILE A 78 0.61 -12.48 -6.99
CA ILE A 78 1.31 -12.71 -5.72
C ILE A 78 2.26 -13.90 -5.81
N ASP A 79 1.88 -14.97 -6.54
CA ASP A 79 2.72 -16.17 -6.69
C ASP A 79 3.99 -15.84 -7.48
N ALA A 80 3.87 -15.07 -8.55
CA ALA A 80 5.02 -14.57 -9.29
C ALA A 80 5.90 -13.70 -8.41
N LEU A 81 5.31 -12.76 -7.65
CA LEU A 81 6.03 -11.91 -6.73
C LEU A 81 6.79 -12.72 -5.68
N MET A 82 6.15 -13.68 -5.04
CA MET A 82 6.79 -14.53 -4.02
C MET A 82 7.92 -15.37 -4.61
N TYR A 83 7.76 -15.89 -5.84
CA TYR A 83 8.82 -16.56 -6.54
C TYR A 83 10.07 -15.68 -6.70
N TRP A 84 9.87 -14.44 -7.12
CA TRP A 84 10.95 -13.48 -7.35
C TRP A 84 11.66 -13.08 -6.07
N LEU A 85 10.90 -12.84 -5.00
CA LEU A 85 11.47 -12.51 -3.69
C LEU A 85 12.29 -13.64 -3.09
N ARG A 86 11.89 -14.91 -3.34
CA ARG A 86 12.60 -16.09 -2.83
C ARG A 86 13.82 -16.48 -3.63
N ASN A 87 13.76 -16.32 -4.95
CA ASN A 87 14.80 -16.84 -5.87
C ASN A 87 15.70 -15.71 -6.40
N GLY A 88 15.46 -14.47 -6.01
CA GLY A 88 16.13 -13.31 -6.56
C GLY A 88 15.66 -12.97 -7.98
N TRP A 89 15.91 -11.76 -8.39
CA TRP A 89 15.59 -11.30 -9.74
C TRP A 89 16.74 -11.59 -10.69
N HIS A 90 16.51 -12.50 -11.63
CA HIS A 90 17.51 -12.83 -12.66
C HIS A 90 17.11 -12.36 -14.07
N GLY A 91 16.11 -11.50 -14.18
CA GLY A 91 15.61 -11.01 -15.46
C GLY A 91 14.88 -12.05 -16.30
N LYS A 92 14.64 -13.23 -15.76
CA LYS A 92 13.93 -14.33 -16.45
C LYS A 92 12.59 -14.57 -15.78
N SER A 93 11.53 -14.65 -16.59
CA SER A 93 10.21 -15.07 -16.12
C SER A 93 10.27 -16.55 -15.71
N PRO A 94 9.62 -16.96 -14.57
CA PRO A 94 9.45 -18.37 -14.24
C PRO A 94 8.58 -19.11 -15.25
N ARG A 95 7.88 -18.39 -16.10
CA ARG A 95 7.06 -18.92 -17.20
C ARG A 95 7.47 -18.24 -18.50
N PRO A 96 8.49 -18.75 -19.20
CA PRO A 96 9.06 -18.09 -20.37
C PRO A 96 8.08 -17.91 -21.55
N GLU A 97 6.99 -18.67 -21.58
CA GLU A 97 5.90 -18.52 -22.55
C GLU A 97 5.00 -17.30 -22.30
N ARG A 98 5.11 -16.64 -21.16
CA ARG A 98 4.41 -15.39 -20.87
C ARG A 98 5.39 -14.23 -21.00
N GLU A 99 5.29 -13.49 -22.11
CA GLU A 99 6.12 -12.31 -22.40
C GLU A 99 5.91 -11.15 -21.38
N LEU A 100 4.87 -11.21 -20.58
CA LEU A 100 4.59 -10.21 -19.57
C LEU A 100 5.56 -10.42 -18.40
N ARG A 101 6.45 -9.48 -18.23
CA ARG A 101 7.22 -9.35 -17.00
C ARG A 101 6.24 -8.93 -15.90
N PRO A 102 5.79 -9.82 -15.00
CA PRO A 102 4.76 -9.47 -14.00
C PRO A 102 5.16 -8.27 -13.17
N LEU A 103 6.46 -8.12 -12.95
CA LEU A 103 7.04 -7.06 -12.17
C LEU A 103 6.96 -5.69 -12.83
N ASP A 104 7.31 -5.60 -14.12
CA ASP A 104 7.18 -4.34 -14.87
C ASP A 104 5.71 -3.89 -14.88
N LYS A 105 4.78 -4.84 -15.00
CA LYS A 105 3.35 -4.57 -14.92
C LYS A 105 2.94 -4.07 -13.53
N ILE A 106 3.43 -4.71 -12.47
CA ILE A 106 3.16 -4.29 -11.09
C ILE A 106 3.65 -2.87 -10.87
N LEU A 107 4.90 -2.57 -11.21
CA LEU A 107 5.47 -1.24 -11.04
C LEU A 107 4.74 -0.19 -11.87
N THR A 108 4.37 -0.50 -13.10
CA THR A 108 3.60 0.41 -13.97
C THR A 108 2.21 0.68 -13.39
N THR A 109 1.55 -0.34 -12.87
CA THR A 109 0.21 -0.21 -12.27
C THR A 109 0.26 0.63 -11.00
N ILE A 110 1.21 0.37 -10.11
CA ILE A 110 1.40 1.14 -8.87
C ILE A 110 1.81 2.59 -9.19
N ALA A 111 2.69 2.78 -10.16
CA ALA A 111 3.08 4.11 -10.61
C ALA A 111 1.87 4.93 -11.09
N SER A 112 1.04 4.33 -11.94
CA SER A 112 -0.19 4.96 -12.44
C SER A 112 -1.14 5.32 -11.29
N ALA A 113 -1.35 4.41 -10.35
CA ALA A 113 -2.20 4.65 -9.20
C ALA A 113 -1.65 5.78 -8.31
N TYR A 114 -0.36 5.79 -8.06
CA TYR A 114 0.31 6.80 -7.26
C TYR A 114 0.26 8.19 -7.92
N GLU A 115 0.48 8.28 -9.21
CA GLU A 115 0.39 9.53 -9.96
C GLU A 115 -1.00 10.17 -9.86
N ASP A 116 -2.06 9.35 -9.85
CA ASP A 116 -3.42 9.86 -9.62
C ASP A 116 -3.61 10.35 -8.18
N VAL A 117 -3.01 9.68 -7.21
CA VAL A 117 -3.07 10.09 -5.81
C VAL A 117 -2.41 11.43 -5.59
N VAL A 118 -1.23 11.66 -6.15
CA VAL A 118 -0.46 12.90 -5.93
C VAL A 118 -1.06 14.13 -6.59
N ARG A 119 -1.99 13.95 -7.51
CA ARG A 119 -2.75 15.05 -8.13
C ARG A 119 -3.84 15.60 -7.24
N PHE A 120 -4.23 14.86 -6.22
CA PHE A 120 -5.25 15.31 -5.27
C PHE A 120 -4.64 16.32 -4.27
N PRO A 121 -5.27 17.49 -4.07
CA PRO A 121 -4.67 18.56 -3.28
C PRO A 121 -4.74 18.37 -1.76
N GLY A 122 -5.47 17.39 -1.28
CA GLY A 122 -5.69 17.13 0.15
C GLY A 122 -4.79 16.03 0.73
N VAL A 123 -5.21 15.49 1.86
CA VAL A 123 -4.57 14.38 2.56
C VAL A 123 -5.23 13.07 2.15
N THR A 124 -4.46 12.17 1.56
CA THR A 124 -4.93 10.83 1.14
C THR A 124 -4.30 9.76 2.02
N LEU A 125 -5.13 8.86 2.54
CA LEU A 125 -4.69 7.62 3.17
C LEU A 125 -4.92 6.45 2.20
N ILE A 126 -3.86 5.71 1.89
CA ILE A 126 -3.92 4.47 1.12
C ILE A 126 -3.92 3.30 2.08
N ILE A 127 -4.85 2.37 1.93
CA ILE A 127 -4.93 1.14 2.72
C ILE A 127 -4.75 -0.05 1.79
N SER A 128 -3.64 -0.75 1.96
CA SER A 128 -3.29 -1.93 1.18
C SER A 128 -2.36 -2.85 1.98
N ASN A 129 -1.68 -3.78 1.34
CA ASN A 129 -0.79 -4.73 2.01
C ASN A 129 0.69 -4.30 1.98
N SER A 130 1.52 -5.03 2.71
CA SER A 130 2.94 -4.72 2.85
C SER A 130 3.74 -4.89 1.56
N GLU A 131 3.36 -5.81 0.68
CA GLU A 131 4.01 -6.02 -0.61
C GLU A 131 3.79 -4.80 -1.52
N VAL A 132 2.56 -4.30 -1.58
CA VAL A 132 2.24 -3.06 -2.33
C VAL A 132 3.06 -1.89 -1.80
N TYR A 133 3.18 -1.75 -0.48
CA TYR A 133 4.01 -0.72 0.13
C TYR A 133 5.47 -0.80 -0.34
N LYS A 134 6.06 -1.99 -0.34
CA LYS A 134 7.44 -2.19 -0.79
C LYS A 134 7.63 -1.79 -2.25
N PHE A 135 6.70 -2.15 -3.14
CA PHE A 135 6.75 -1.74 -4.54
C PHE A 135 6.51 -0.25 -4.74
N LEU A 136 5.65 0.35 -3.94
CA LEU A 136 5.49 1.80 -3.94
C LEU A 136 6.80 2.51 -3.55
N GLN A 137 7.49 2.02 -2.52
CA GLN A 137 8.81 2.53 -2.15
C GLN A 137 9.85 2.33 -3.26
N ALA A 138 9.83 1.17 -3.91
CA ALA A 138 10.70 0.91 -5.05
C ALA A 138 10.51 1.92 -6.18
N TYR A 139 9.27 2.22 -6.49
CA TYR A 139 8.93 3.22 -7.50
C TYR A 139 9.41 4.63 -7.11
N ILE A 140 9.11 5.06 -5.90
CA ILE A 140 9.40 6.42 -5.43
C ILE A 140 10.90 6.66 -5.27
N GLN A 141 11.61 5.68 -4.71
CA GLN A 141 13.05 5.77 -4.41
C GLN A 141 13.93 5.22 -5.54
N ARG A 142 13.33 4.74 -6.63
CA ARG A 142 14.03 4.11 -7.76
C ARG A 142 14.93 2.96 -7.35
N LEU A 143 14.44 2.13 -6.45
CA LEU A 143 15.17 0.96 -5.95
C LEU A 143 15.21 -0.16 -6.99
N SER A 144 16.29 -0.92 -6.96
CA SER A 144 16.35 -2.19 -7.67
C SER A 144 15.50 -3.26 -6.97
N ILE A 145 15.22 -4.34 -7.68
CA ILE A 145 14.45 -5.48 -7.11
C ILE A 145 15.15 -6.10 -5.90
N ASP A 146 16.47 -6.21 -5.95
CA ASP A 146 17.22 -6.75 -4.81
C ASP A 146 17.11 -5.85 -3.57
N GLU A 147 17.05 -4.55 -3.78
CA GLU A 147 16.80 -3.58 -2.71
C GLU A 147 15.38 -3.67 -2.17
N VAL A 148 14.37 -3.93 -3.02
CA VAL A 148 12.98 -4.14 -2.60
C VAL A 148 12.87 -5.35 -1.67
N ALA A 149 13.55 -6.45 -2.00
CA ALA A 149 13.53 -7.65 -1.18
C ALA A 149 14.10 -7.43 0.23
N SER A 150 14.99 -6.46 0.39
CA SER A 150 15.60 -6.12 1.69
C SER A 150 14.81 -5.07 2.50
N LEU A 151 13.76 -4.47 1.93
CA LEU A 151 12.94 -3.50 2.65
C LEU A 151 12.23 -4.15 3.83
N LYS A 152 12.20 -3.42 4.95
CA LYS A 152 11.41 -3.84 6.11
C LYS A 152 9.92 -3.68 5.80
N GLY A 153 9.14 -4.71 6.17
CA GLY A 153 7.70 -4.59 6.22
C GLY A 153 7.26 -3.62 7.31
N ILE A 154 6.04 -3.15 7.19
CA ILE A 154 5.37 -2.33 8.20
C ILE A 154 4.37 -3.19 8.96
N LYS A 155 4.13 -2.86 10.22
CA LYS A 155 3.14 -3.58 11.03
C LYS A 155 1.73 -3.32 10.53
N ASN A 156 0.85 -4.31 10.67
CA ASN A 156 -0.57 -4.11 10.39
C ASN A 156 -1.12 -2.92 11.20
N GLY A 157 -1.75 -2.00 10.51
CA GLY A 157 -2.31 -0.78 11.08
C GLY A 157 -1.33 0.37 11.30
N GLU A 158 -0.02 0.16 11.11
CA GLU A 158 0.95 1.25 11.18
C GLU A 158 0.73 2.22 10.01
N ILE A 159 0.71 3.52 10.32
CA ILE A 159 0.54 4.58 9.34
C ILE A 159 1.88 5.25 9.06
N ILE A 160 2.24 5.33 7.80
CA ILE A 160 3.51 5.89 7.33
C ILE A 160 3.26 6.98 6.31
N GLU A 161 3.94 8.10 6.43
CA GLU A 161 3.93 9.15 5.43
C GLU A 161 4.76 8.72 4.21
N ILE A 162 4.16 8.85 3.04
CA ILE A 162 4.85 8.63 1.76
C ILE A 162 5.46 9.95 1.33
N VAL A 163 6.73 10.10 1.61
CA VAL A 163 7.48 11.29 1.17
C VAL A 163 7.97 11.04 -0.25
N LYS A 164 7.60 11.94 -1.16
CA LYS A 164 8.21 11.96 -2.49
C LYS A 164 9.71 12.19 -2.28
N GLY A 165 10.53 11.20 -2.58
CA GLY A 165 11.97 11.31 -2.47
C GLY A 165 12.39 12.60 -3.17
N GLY A 166 12.86 13.57 -2.42
CA GLY A 166 13.42 14.78 -2.99
C GLY A 166 14.62 14.37 -3.82
N ILE A 167 14.50 14.56 -5.12
CA ILE A 167 15.69 14.76 -5.92
C ILE A 167 16.08 16.18 -5.52
N ASP A 168 16.94 16.30 -4.52
CA ASP A 168 17.71 17.51 -4.38
C ASP A 168 18.58 17.58 -5.63
N GLU A 169 18.22 18.48 -6.51
CA GLU A 169 19.06 18.85 -7.64
C GLU A 169 20.37 19.45 -7.15
#